data_3deb9e78f0a7007036076319ac70c900
#
_entry.id   3deb9e78f0a7007036076319ac70c900
#
_cell.length_a   1.000
_cell.length_b   1.000
_cell.length_c   1.000
_cell.angle_alpha   90.00
_cell.angle_beta   90.00
_cell.angle_gamma   90.00
#
_symmetry.space_group_name_H-M   'P 1'
#
loop_
_entity.id
_entity.type
_entity.pdbx_description
1 polymer ?
#
loop_
_entity_poly.entity_id
_entity_poly.type
_entity_poly.pdbx_seq_one_letter_code
_entity_poly.pdbx_strand_id
1 'polypeptide(L)'
;MCRKGYIGDFLHAEAAYIHELRFQMEEQDRGTGSWRTHHYAKSNGNLYPTHGLGPVAQYMNLARGDDNFKSLVSYSTPALGRRLYAQKNYSSDHKWNKLEYNNGDLNTSIIKTSMGRTIMVQWDETSPRPYSRHNLIQGTKGILAGFPTRVALDGGVEGITKNHHSWAQGEDLEKLYEKYDHPLYKRVGEEARRMGGHGGMDFIMRFRIIECLRKGTPLDQNVYEGCFWSAVTPLSADSILNDGAPQKFPDFTRGNWKSTNQLDIIS
;
A
#
# COMPACT_ATOMS: atom_id res chain seq x y z
N MET A 1 -15.98 -8.01 0.28
CA MET A 1 -15.67 -9.37 -0.21
C MET A 1 -14.74 -10.13 0.74
N CYS A 2 -13.57 -9.62 1.10
CA CYS A 2 -12.61 -10.29 2.00
C CYS A 2 -13.24 -10.74 3.33
N ARG A 3 -13.86 -9.84 4.07
CA ARG A 3 -14.53 -10.12 5.36
C ARG A 3 -15.71 -11.11 5.27
N LYS A 4 -16.27 -11.31 4.09
CA LYS A 4 -17.37 -12.26 3.84
C LYS A 4 -16.87 -13.60 3.31
N GLY A 5 -15.55 -13.83 3.26
CA GLY A 5 -14.94 -15.10 2.88
C GLY A 5 -14.99 -15.43 1.37
N TYR A 6 -15.33 -14.48 0.50
CA TYR A 6 -15.38 -14.73 -0.95
C TYR A 6 -14.01 -15.06 -1.55
N ILE A 7 -12.93 -14.53 -0.95
CA ILE A 7 -11.56 -14.79 -1.40
C ILE A 7 -10.99 -16.09 -0.79
N GLY A 8 -11.64 -16.62 0.24
CA GLY A 8 -11.15 -17.77 0.98
C GLY A 8 -10.04 -17.41 1.97
N ASP A 9 -9.19 -18.38 2.30
CA ASP A 9 -8.02 -18.19 3.17
C ASP A 9 -6.93 -17.43 2.42
N PHE A 10 -6.44 -16.33 3.01
CA PHE A 10 -5.45 -15.49 2.37
C PHE A 10 -4.09 -16.19 2.26
N LEU A 11 -3.48 -16.07 1.09
CA LEU A 11 -2.17 -16.64 0.77
C LEU A 11 -1.14 -15.56 0.51
N HIS A 12 -1.51 -14.57 -0.30
CA HIS A 12 -0.61 -13.54 -0.81
C HIS A 12 -1.32 -12.19 -0.98
N ALA A 13 -0.54 -11.12 -0.86
CA ALA A 13 -0.97 -9.78 -1.23
C ALA A 13 0.13 -9.02 -1.98
N GLU A 14 -0.29 -8.05 -2.81
CA GLU A 14 0.63 -7.11 -3.45
C GLU A 14 0.23 -5.69 -3.10
N ALA A 15 1.22 -4.92 -2.67
CA ALA A 15 1.10 -3.54 -2.26
C ALA A 15 2.13 -2.69 -3.00
N ALA A 16 1.82 -1.45 -3.31
CA ALA A 16 2.80 -0.56 -3.91
C ALA A 16 2.51 0.91 -3.63
N TYR A 17 3.54 1.72 -3.79
CA TYR A 17 3.43 3.14 -4.09
C TYR A 17 4.29 3.42 -5.31
N ILE A 18 3.64 3.38 -6.47
CA ILE A 18 4.26 3.66 -7.77
C ILE A 18 3.65 4.96 -8.24
N HIS A 19 4.49 5.99 -8.35
CA HIS A 19 4.02 7.34 -8.66
C HIS A 19 5.15 8.15 -9.29
N GLU A 20 5.07 8.49 -10.56
CA GLU A 20 6.07 9.35 -11.20
C GLU A 20 6.08 10.74 -10.54
N LEU A 21 7.14 11.05 -9.80
CA LEU A 21 7.29 12.29 -9.03
C LEU A 21 8.61 13.02 -9.29
N ARG A 22 9.30 12.75 -10.40
CA ARG A 22 10.56 13.45 -10.73
C ARG A 22 10.36 14.94 -10.91
N PHE A 23 9.20 15.38 -11.41
CA PHE A 23 8.85 16.80 -11.56
C PHE A 23 8.93 17.57 -10.23
N GLN A 24 8.75 16.92 -9.08
CA GLN A 24 8.90 17.55 -7.77
C GLN A 24 10.33 18.01 -7.46
N MET A 25 11.32 17.66 -8.28
CA MET A 25 12.65 18.25 -8.19
C MET A 25 12.66 19.76 -8.50
N GLU A 26 11.65 20.29 -9.16
CA GLU A 26 11.45 21.72 -9.38
C GLU A 26 11.04 22.45 -8.10
N GLU A 27 10.36 21.78 -7.19
CA GLU A 27 9.90 22.31 -5.93
C GLU A 27 11.07 22.35 -4.92
N GLN A 28 11.70 23.51 -4.74
CA GLN A 28 12.95 23.62 -3.99
C GLN A 28 12.77 24.16 -2.56
N ASP A 29 11.60 24.68 -2.22
CA ASP A 29 11.31 25.26 -0.93
C ASP A 29 11.06 24.21 0.15
N ARG A 30 11.28 24.60 1.40
CA ARG A 30 10.98 23.73 2.54
C ARG A 30 9.48 23.42 2.61
N GLY A 31 9.15 22.15 2.80
CA GLY A 31 7.76 21.67 2.85
C GLY A 31 7.15 21.30 1.51
N THR A 32 7.90 21.45 0.41
CA THR A 32 7.53 21.00 -0.92
C THR A 32 8.07 19.60 -1.24
N GLY A 33 7.83 19.10 -2.45
CA GLY A 33 8.27 17.76 -2.89
C GLY A 33 9.78 17.53 -2.92
N SER A 34 10.62 18.58 -2.84
CA SER A 34 12.08 18.49 -2.89
C SER A 34 12.71 17.64 -1.77
N TRP A 35 12.03 17.46 -0.65
CA TRP A 35 12.53 16.62 0.44
C TRP A 35 12.80 15.17 -0.01
N ARG A 36 12.02 14.66 -0.97
CA ARG A 36 12.22 13.34 -1.55
C ARG A 36 13.57 13.23 -2.25
N THR A 37 13.97 14.25 -3.01
CA THR A 37 15.25 14.26 -3.71
C THR A 37 16.43 14.12 -2.76
N HIS A 38 16.39 14.76 -1.60
CA HIS A 38 17.40 14.58 -0.57
C HIS A 38 17.40 13.18 0.05
N HIS A 39 16.22 12.58 0.22
CA HIS A 39 16.14 11.18 0.69
C HIS A 39 16.73 10.20 -0.31
N TYR A 40 16.51 10.39 -1.62
CA TYR A 40 17.13 9.58 -2.66
C TYR A 40 18.65 9.62 -2.66
N ALA A 41 19.24 10.73 -2.22
CA ALA A 41 20.69 10.83 -2.09
C ALA A 41 21.22 10.15 -0.81
N LYS A 42 20.46 10.16 0.28
CA LYS A 42 20.93 9.76 1.62
C LYS A 42 20.55 8.36 2.05
N SER A 43 19.47 7.83 1.50
CA SER A 43 18.86 6.56 1.94
C SER A 43 18.83 5.56 0.80
N ASN A 44 18.61 4.30 1.14
CA ASN A 44 18.25 3.26 0.19
C ASN A 44 17.16 2.40 0.84
N GLY A 45 16.12 2.03 0.09
CA GLY A 45 14.99 1.26 0.59
C GLY A 45 13.64 1.84 0.18
N ASN A 46 12.57 1.27 0.72
CA ASN A 46 11.20 1.74 0.47
C ASN A 46 10.87 2.95 1.34
N LEU A 47 10.85 4.15 0.76
CA LEU A 47 10.58 5.39 1.51
C LEU A 47 9.10 5.65 1.79
N TYR A 48 8.16 4.93 1.13
CA TYR A 48 6.73 5.23 1.24
C TYR A 48 5.85 3.97 1.23
N PRO A 49 6.03 3.04 2.19
CA PRO A 49 5.34 1.75 2.17
C PRO A 49 3.86 1.81 2.53
N THR A 50 3.45 2.79 3.36
CA THR A 50 2.16 2.79 4.05
C THR A 50 0.96 2.86 3.11
N HIS A 51 1.07 3.57 1.97
CA HIS A 51 -0.03 3.75 1.01
C HIS A 51 -0.54 2.46 0.39
N GLY A 52 0.37 1.56 0.06
CA GLY A 52 0.00 0.24 -0.47
C GLY A 52 -0.21 -0.78 0.63
N LEU A 53 0.69 -0.82 1.62
CA LEU A 53 0.71 -1.85 2.65
C LEU A 53 -0.48 -1.75 3.62
N GLY A 54 -0.90 -0.54 3.99
CA GLY A 54 -2.01 -0.35 4.94
C GLY A 54 -3.28 -1.07 4.52
N PRO A 55 -3.84 -0.83 3.32
CA PRO A 55 -5.05 -1.51 2.87
C PRO A 55 -4.94 -3.03 2.87
N VAL A 56 -3.86 -3.61 2.32
CA VAL A 56 -3.71 -5.07 2.24
C VAL A 56 -3.47 -5.69 3.61
N ALA A 57 -2.75 -5.02 4.50
CA ALA A 57 -2.56 -5.45 5.88
C ALA A 57 -3.90 -5.50 6.64
N GLN A 58 -4.78 -4.51 6.41
CA GLN A 58 -6.13 -4.52 6.99
C GLN A 58 -7.01 -5.61 6.39
N TYR A 59 -6.93 -5.91 5.08
CA TYR A 59 -7.66 -7.06 4.52
C TYR A 59 -7.26 -8.36 5.19
N MET A 60 -5.96 -8.54 5.46
CA MET A 60 -5.40 -9.75 6.08
C MET A 60 -5.52 -9.78 7.60
N ASN A 61 -6.06 -8.74 8.25
CA ASN A 61 -6.10 -8.57 9.71
C ASN A 61 -4.73 -8.67 10.39
N LEU A 62 -3.68 -8.15 9.77
CA LEU A 62 -2.34 -8.16 10.37
C LEU A 62 -2.28 -7.27 11.61
N ALA A 63 -1.52 -7.72 12.61
CA ALA A 63 -1.44 -7.12 13.94
C ALA A 63 -2.78 -7.12 14.72
N ARG A 64 -3.71 -8.02 14.32
CA ARG A 64 -5.03 -8.22 14.95
C ARG A 64 -5.41 -9.69 14.99
N GLY A 65 -5.39 -10.30 16.17
CA GLY A 65 -5.80 -11.69 16.37
C GLY A 65 -4.75 -12.71 15.93
N ASP A 66 -4.91 -13.30 14.75
CA ASP A 66 -4.22 -14.54 14.40
C ASP A 66 -2.89 -14.36 13.67
N ASP A 67 -2.64 -13.21 13.02
CA ASP A 67 -1.47 -13.02 12.17
C ASP A 67 -0.77 -11.67 12.41
N ASN A 68 0.55 -11.66 12.18
CA ASN A 68 1.36 -10.45 12.33
C ASN A 68 2.56 -10.46 11.36
N PHE A 69 3.20 -9.32 11.20
CA PHE A 69 4.45 -9.16 10.47
C PHE A 69 5.57 -9.96 11.15
N LYS A 70 6.32 -10.73 10.39
CA LYS A 70 7.40 -11.57 10.92
C LYS A 70 8.77 -11.11 10.45
N SER A 71 8.99 -11.07 9.13
CA SER A 71 10.26 -10.68 8.53
C SER A 71 10.07 -10.16 7.12
N LEU A 72 11.05 -9.42 6.62
CA LEU A 72 11.13 -9.05 5.20
C LEU A 72 12.52 -9.29 4.63
N VAL A 73 12.58 -9.43 3.31
CA VAL A 73 13.77 -9.29 2.46
C VAL A 73 13.53 -8.19 1.45
N SER A 74 14.57 -7.49 0.99
CA SER A 74 14.40 -6.39 0.06
C SER A 74 15.58 -6.25 -0.89
N TYR A 75 15.27 -5.86 -2.13
CA TYR A 75 16.24 -5.50 -3.17
C TYR A 75 15.87 -4.18 -3.83
N SER A 76 16.88 -3.45 -4.29
CA SER A 76 16.73 -2.22 -5.07
C SER A 76 17.40 -2.35 -6.41
N THR A 77 16.84 -1.69 -7.43
CA THR A 77 17.49 -1.50 -8.74
C THR A 77 18.58 -0.42 -8.66
N PRO A 78 19.40 -0.21 -9.72
CA PRO A 78 20.26 0.95 -9.78
C PRO A 78 19.51 2.28 -9.69
N ALA A 79 20.15 3.31 -9.15
CA ALA A 79 19.62 4.67 -9.01
C ALA A 79 19.91 5.51 -10.25
N LEU A 80 19.03 5.53 -11.22
CA LEU A 80 19.22 6.19 -12.52
C LEU A 80 18.22 7.35 -12.75
N GLY A 81 16.96 7.18 -12.38
CA GLY A 81 15.87 8.03 -12.85
C GLY A 81 16.02 9.49 -12.44
N ARG A 82 16.29 9.79 -11.16
CA ARG A 82 16.48 11.18 -10.70
C ARG A 82 17.77 11.78 -11.22
N ARG A 83 18.83 11.02 -11.32
CA ARG A 83 20.10 11.50 -11.90
C ARG A 83 19.92 11.92 -13.36
N LEU A 84 19.32 11.06 -14.18
CA LEU A 84 19.07 11.36 -15.59
C LEU A 84 18.08 12.52 -15.76
N TYR A 85 17.06 12.61 -14.90
CA TYR A 85 16.13 13.74 -14.91
C TYR A 85 16.85 15.05 -14.57
N ALA A 86 17.71 15.04 -13.56
CA ALA A 86 18.51 16.22 -13.18
C ALA A 86 19.45 16.66 -14.32
N GLN A 87 20.16 15.73 -14.93
CA GLN A 87 21.06 16.01 -16.07
C GLN A 87 20.34 16.61 -17.28
N LYS A 88 19.10 16.19 -17.51
CA LYS A 88 18.29 16.67 -18.64
C LYS A 88 17.70 18.06 -18.40
N ASN A 89 17.30 18.39 -17.16
CA ASN A 89 16.44 19.54 -16.88
C ASN A 89 17.14 20.68 -16.14
N TYR A 90 18.36 20.49 -15.65
CA TYR A 90 19.13 21.47 -14.89
C TYR A 90 20.55 21.62 -15.44
N SER A 91 21.16 22.80 -15.23
CA SER A 91 22.55 23.06 -15.58
C SER A 91 23.51 22.14 -14.82
N SER A 92 24.69 21.89 -15.36
CA SER A 92 25.69 21.01 -14.76
C SER A 92 26.16 21.42 -13.36
N ASP A 93 26.09 22.71 -13.05
CA ASP A 93 26.44 23.29 -11.75
C ASP A 93 25.28 23.29 -10.74
N HIS A 94 24.05 22.94 -11.16
CA HIS A 94 22.88 22.89 -10.30
C HIS A 94 23.05 21.86 -9.18
N LYS A 95 22.52 22.17 -7.99
CA LYS A 95 22.63 21.34 -6.78
C LYS A 95 22.20 19.88 -7.00
N TRP A 96 21.17 19.65 -7.83
CA TRP A 96 20.68 18.30 -8.12
C TRP A 96 21.65 17.46 -8.97
N ASN A 97 22.48 18.09 -9.79
CA ASN A 97 23.52 17.41 -10.58
C ASN A 97 24.80 17.14 -9.77
N LYS A 98 24.90 17.69 -8.54
CA LYS A 98 26.02 17.46 -7.62
C LYS A 98 25.72 16.40 -6.55
N LEU A 99 24.48 15.91 -6.51
CA LEU A 99 24.11 14.83 -5.58
C LEU A 99 24.48 13.47 -6.17
N GLU A 100 24.99 12.61 -5.32
CA GLU A 100 25.04 11.17 -5.56
C GLU A 100 23.71 10.56 -5.11
N TYR A 101 23.03 9.86 -6.02
CA TYR A 101 21.74 9.22 -5.73
C TYR A 101 21.99 7.75 -5.38
N ASN A 102 21.73 7.38 -4.13
CA ASN A 102 21.97 6.05 -3.59
C ASN A 102 20.73 5.17 -3.58
N ASN A 103 19.53 5.77 -3.54
CA ASN A 103 18.29 5.01 -3.52
C ASN A 103 17.93 4.50 -4.91
N GLY A 104 17.87 3.19 -5.08
CA GLY A 104 17.45 2.58 -6.34
C GLY A 104 16.06 3.03 -6.78
N ASP A 105 15.83 3.05 -8.09
CA ASP A 105 14.60 3.57 -8.68
C ASP A 105 13.37 2.76 -8.31
N LEU A 106 13.50 1.43 -8.30
CA LEU A 106 12.47 0.51 -7.85
C LEU A 106 12.99 -0.30 -6.66
N ASN A 107 12.28 -0.24 -5.55
CA ASN A 107 12.49 -1.11 -4.40
C ASN A 107 11.39 -2.17 -4.35
N THR A 108 11.78 -3.42 -4.13
CA THR A 108 10.87 -4.55 -3.94
C THR A 108 11.19 -5.28 -2.65
N SER A 109 10.23 -5.34 -1.75
CA SER A 109 10.30 -6.07 -0.50
C SER A 109 9.30 -7.23 -0.51
N ILE A 110 9.69 -8.38 0.05
CA ILE A 110 8.78 -9.49 0.34
C ILE A 110 8.69 -9.64 1.85
N ILE A 111 7.51 -9.44 2.38
CA ILE A 111 7.19 -9.63 3.80
C ILE A 111 6.63 -11.04 3.98
N LYS A 112 7.11 -11.75 5.00
CA LYS A 112 6.53 -13.00 5.50
C LYS A 112 5.79 -12.74 6.80
N THR A 113 4.56 -13.24 6.92
CA THR A 113 3.75 -13.13 8.14
C THR A 113 4.00 -14.31 9.10
N SER A 114 3.45 -14.21 10.30
CA SER A 114 3.55 -15.28 11.31
C SER A 114 2.86 -16.57 10.87
N MET A 115 1.77 -16.47 10.12
CA MET A 115 1.08 -17.62 9.51
C MET A 115 1.71 -18.10 8.20
N GLY A 116 2.83 -17.51 7.76
CA GLY A 116 3.54 -17.92 6.54
C GLY A 116 3.00 -17.31 5.26
N ARG A 117 2.02 -16.42 5.30
CA ARG A 117 1.52 -15.63 4.17
C ARG A 117 2.60 -14.68 3.68
N THR A 118 2.50 -14.23 2.43
CA THR A 118 3.48 -13.29 1.85
C THR A 118 2.81 -12.01 1.38
N ILE A 119 3.57 -10.89 1.44
CA ILE A 119 3.16 -9.61 0.88
C ILE A 119 4.33 -9.05 0.07
N MET A 120 4.13 -8.80 -1.22
CA MET A 120 5.04 -8.01 -2.01
C MET A 120 4.74 -6.53 -1.79
N VAL A 121 5.78 -5.74 -1.49
CA VAL A 121 5.66 -4.28 -1.35
C VAL A 121 6.64 -3.62 -2.30
N GLN A 122 6.12 -2.88 -3.29
CA GLN A 122 6.94 -2.13 -4.23
C GLN A 122 6.85 -0.62 -4.00
N TRP A 123 7.96 0.07 -4.30
CA TRP A 123 8.02 1.52 -4.27
C TRP A 123 8.86 2.03 -5.44
N ASP A 124 8.29 2.99 -6.19
CA ASP A 124 8.92 3.63 -7.34
C ASP A 124 8.31 5.04 -7.51
N GLU A 125 9.15 6.07 -7.41
CA GLU A 125 8.75 7.46 -7.67
C GLU A 125 9.62 8.10 -8.78
N THR A 126 10.38 7.31 -9.53
CA THR A 126 11.40 7.80 -10.45
C THR A 126 11.29 7.28 -11.87
N SER A 127 10.41 6.32 -12.12
CA SER A 127 10.18 5.79 -13.48
C SER A 127 8.92 6.38 -14.11
N PRO A 128 8.84 6.44 -15.44
CA PRO A 128 7.62 6.85 -16.15
C PRO A 128 6.58 5.72 -16.16
N ARG A 129 6.19 5.29 -14.97
CA ARG A 129 5.24 4.21 -14.74
C ARG A 129 3.92 4.80 -14.23
N PRO A 130 2.75 4.39 -14.78
CA PRO A 130 1.45 4.85 -14.30
C PRO A 130 1.24 4.57 -12.82
N TYR A 131 0.49 5.46 -12.15
CA TYR A 131 0.17 5.34 -10.74
C TYR A 131 -0.45 3.99 -10.40
N SER A 132 0.08 3.33 -9.38
CA SER A 132 -0.46 2.07 -8.88
C SER A 132 -0.13 1.86 -7.40
N ARG A 133 -1.08 1.30 -6.67
CA ARG A 133 -0.85 0.72 -5.34
C ARG A 133 -0.91 -0.80 -5.36
N HIS A 134 -1.05 -1.41 -6.53
CA HIS A 134 -1.41 -2.81 -6.74
C HIS A 134 -2.71 -3.18 -6.06
N ASN A 135 -2.77 -3.09 -4.73
CA ASN A 135 -3.94 -3.38 -3.90
C ASN A 135 -4.54 -4.75 -4.24
N LEU A 136 -3.66 -5.75 -4.31
CA LEU A 136 -4.04 -7.12 -4.65
C LEU A 136 -4.10 -7.97 -3.39
N ILE A 137 -5.13 -8.78 -3.29
CA ILE A 137 -5.29 -9.83 -2.28
C ILE A 137 -5.70 -11.13 -2.94
N GLN A 138 -4.95 -12.19 -2.69
CA GLN A 138 -5.16 -13.52 -3.22
C GLN A 138 -5.38 -14.53 -2.09
N GLY A 139 -6.37 -15.38 -2.27
CA GLY A 139 -6.67 -16.46 -1.37
C GLY A 139 -7.01 -17.75 -2.10
N THR A 140 -7.52 -18.74 -1.35
CA THR A 140 -7.82 -20.08 -1.86
C THR A 140 -9.05 -20.16 -2.75
N LYS A 141 -9.90 -19.11 -2.77
CA LYS A 141 -11.15 -19.09 -3.55
C LYS A 141 -11.22 -17.94 -4.55
N GLY A 142 -10.18 -17.10 -4.62
CA GLY A 142 -10.19 -16.01 -5.57
C GLY A 142 -9.12 -14.96 -5.33
N ILE A 143 -9.19 -13.93 -6.14
CA ILE A 143 -8.26 -12.82 -6.16
C ILE A 143 -9.01 -11.52 -6.47
N LEU A 144 -8.64 -10.45 -5.76
CA LEU A 144 -9.09 -9.10 -6.02
C LEU A 144 -7.86 -8.23 -6.23
N ALA A 145 -7.86 -7.38 -7.25
CA ALA A 145 -6.79 -6.43 -7.51
C ALA A 145 -7.33 -5.05 -7.85
N GLY A 146 -6.59 -4.02 -7.46
CA GLY A 146 -6.82 -2.64 -7.89
C GLY A 146 -5.87 -2.22 -9.02
N PHE A 147 -6.10 -1.01 -9.54
CA PHE A 147 -5.23 -0.33 -10.51
C PHE A 147 -4.94 -1.12 -11.80
N PRO A 148 -5.98 -1.46 -12.59
CA PRO A 148 -7.41 -1.22 -12.39
C PRO A 148 -8.07 -2.27 -11.51
N THR A 149 -9.25 -1.95 -10.96
CA THR A 149 -10.03 -2.92 -10.17
C THR A 149 -10.51 -4.07 -11.03
N ARG A 150 -10.32 -5.29 -10.54
CA ARG A 150 -10.72 -6.52 -11.19
C ARG A 150 -10.80 -7.65 -10.16
N VAL A 151 -11.64 -8.63 -10.43
CA VAL A 151 -11.90 -9.77 -9.52
C VAL A 151 -11.95 -11.05 -10.33
N ALA A 152 -11.40 -12.13 -9.77
CA ALA A 152 -11.64 -13.48 -10.26
C ALA A 152 -11.94 -14.39 -9.06
N LEU A 153 -12.98 -15.21 -9.15
CA LEU A 153 -13.38 -16.15 -8.11
C LEU A 153 -13.45 -17.56 -8.68
N ASP A 154 -13.12 -18.52 -7.86
CA ASP A 154 -13.34 -19.93 -8.16
C ASP A 154 -14.84 -20.20 -8.39
N GLY A 155 -15.18 -20.80 -9.54
CA GLY A 155 -16.57 -20.98 -9.96
C GLY A 155 -17.25 -19.71 -10.51
N GLY A 156 -16.56 -18.57 -10.57
CA GLY A 156 -17.13 -17.30 -11.05
C GLY A 156 -17.92 -16.55 -9.98
N VAL A 157 -18.72 -15.56 -10.39
CA VAL A 157 -19.58 -14.76 -9.52
C VAL A 157 -21.02 -14.93 -9.94
N GLU A 158 -21.84 -15.52 -9.08
CA GLU A 158 -23.24 -15.81 -9.35
C GLU A 158 -24.00 -14.56 -9.80
N GLY A 159 -24.71 -14.68 -10.92
CA GLY A 159 -25.48 -13.61 -11.54
C GLY A 159 -24.66 -12.54 -12.26
N ILE A 160 -23.33 -12.66 -12.29
CA ILE A 160 -22.41 -11.68 -12.91
C ILE A 160 -21.55 -12.35 -13.98
N THR A 161 -20.73 -13.32 -13.60
CA THR A 161 -19.88 -14.07 -14.54
C THR A 161 -19.72 -15.52 -14.10
N LYS A 162 -19.68 -16.44 -15.08
CA LYS A 162 -19.36 -17.85 -14.87
C LYS A 162 -17.91 -18.17 -15.23
N ASN A 163 -17.19 -17.22 -15.80
CA ASN A 163 -15.82 -17.41 -16.24
C ASN A 163 -14.86 -17.27 -15.05
N HIS A 164 -14.26 -18.39 -14.63
CA HIS A 164 -13.27 -18.43 -13.54
C HIS A 164 -11.82 -18.39 -14.04
N HIS A 165 -11.59 -18.33 -15.36
CA HIS A 165 -10.25 -18.19 -15.95
C HIS A 165 -9.93 -16.77 -16.39
N SER A 166 -10.84 -15.83 -16.21
CA SER A 166 -10.67 -14.43 -16.62
C SER A 166 -11.10 -13.48 -15.52
N TRP A 167 -10.54 -12.29 -15.55
CA TRP A 167 -10.95 -11.21 -14.67
C TRP A 167 -12.36 -10.71 -15.01
N ALA A 168 -13.22 -10.60 -14.01
CA ALA A 168 -14.40 -9.76 -14.07
C ALA A 168 -13.98 -8.29 -14.05
N GLN A 169 -14.34 -7.54 -15.10
CA GLN A 169 -14.00 -6.13 -15.31
C GLN A 169 -15.05 -5.46 -16.20
N GLY A 170 -14.95 -4.16 -16.44
CA GLY A 170 -15.94 -3.44 -17.23
C GLY A 170 -17.35 -3.51 -16.63
N GLU A 171 -18.35 -3.89 -17.42
CA GLU A 171 -19.77 -3.97 -16.99
C GLU A 171 -20.00 -4.97 -15.84
N ASP A 172 -19.25 -6.06 -15.79
CA ASP A 172 -19.31 -7.00 -14.67
C ASP A 172 -18.85 -6.35 -13.36
N LEU A 173 -17.91 -5.40 -13.44
CA LEU A 173 -17.43 -4.67 -12.28
C LEU A 173 -18.50 -3.74 -11.69
N GLU A 174 -19.30 -3.09 -12.50
CA GLU A 174 -20.43 -2.26 -12.04
C GLU A 174 -21.42 -3.09 -11.22
N LYS A 175 -21.79 -4.27 -11.71
CA LYS A 175 -22.66 -5.21 -10.96
C LYS A 175 -22.02 -5.68 -9.66
N LEU A 176 -20.68 -5.85 -9.64
CA LEU A 176 -19.93 -6.18 -8.44
C LEU A 176 -19.99 -5.04 -7.41
N TYR A 177 -19.85 -3.78 -7.84
CA TYR A 177 -19.98 -2.62 -6.96
C TYR A 177 -21.39 -2.54 -6.37
N GLU A 178 -22.45 -2.66 -7.17
CA GLU A 178 -23.83 -2.67 -6.66
C GLU A 178 -24.02 -3.69 -5.54
N LYS A 179 -23.47 -4.89 -5.71
CA LYS A 179 -23.63 -6.00 -4.76
C LYS A 179 -22.70 -5.92 -3.56
N TYR A 180 -21.43 -5.54 -3.74
CA TYR A 180 -20.36 -5.75 -2.76
C TYR A 180 -19.69 -4.50 -2.26
N ASP A 181 -20.04 -3.30 -2.72
CA ASP A 181 -19.46 -2.08 -2.19
C ASP A 181 -19.64 -1.99 -0.68
N HIS A 182 -18.62 -1.41 -0.03
CA HIS A 182 -18.60 -1.28 1.41
C HIS A 182 -19.77 -0.42 1.91
N PRO A 183 -20.50 -0.84 2.95
CA PRO A 183 -21.67 -0.08 3.45
C PRO A 183 -21.34 1.38 3.77
N LEU A 184 -20.21 1.65 4.38
CA LEU A 184 -19.74 3.02 4.61
C LEU A 184 -19.64 3.83 3.32
N TYR A 185 -19.08 3.23 2.25
CA TYR A 185 -18.97 3.91 0.97
C TYR A 185 -20.34 4.16 0.32
N LYS A 186 -21.26 3.21 0.43
CA LYS A 186 -22.66 3.40 0.02
C LYS A 186 -23.34 4.54 0.77
N ARG A 187 -23.02 4.71 2.07
CA ARG A 187 -23.60 5.76 2.92
C ARG A 187 -23.04 7.16 2.63
N VAL A 188 -21.73 7.31 2.46
CA VAL A 188 -21.07 8.63 2.41
C VAL A 188 -20.24 8.85 1.14
N GLY A 189 -20.17 7.89 0.22
CA GLY A 189 -19.27 7.95 -0.94
C GLY A 189 -19.62 9.06 -1.94
N GLU A 190 -20.90 9.38 -2.12
CA GLU A 190 -21.33 10.49 -3.00
C GLU A 190 -20.88 11.83 -2.41
N GLU A 191 -21.14 12.07 -1.14
CA GLU A 191 -20.70 13.26 -0.43
C GLU A 191 -19.17 13.37 -0.43
N ALA A 192 -18.48 12.25 -0.21
CA ALA A 192 -17.02 12.21 -0.23
C ALA A 192 -16.45 12.64 -1.58
N ARG A 193 -17.02 12.16 -2.69
CA ARG A 193 -16.61 12.59 -4.04
C ARG A 193 -16.87 14.08 -4.26
N ARG A 194 -18.00 14.59 -3.81
CA ARG A 194 -18.37 16.01 -3.90
C ARG A 194 -17.40 16.89 -3.13
N MET A 195 -16.99 16.47 -1.93
CA MET A 195 -16.05 17.22 -1.07
C MET A 195 -14.59 17.16 -1.57
N GLY A 196 -14.25 16.20 -2.43
CA GLY A 196 -12.92 16.08 -3.03
C GLY A 196 -11.86 15.56 -2.06
N GLY A 197 -10.57 15.82 -2.39
CA GLY A 197 -9.42 15.30 -1.65
C GLY A 197 -9.17 13.81 -1.96
N HIS A 198 -8.21 13.53 -2.85
CA HIS A 198 -7.85 12.17 -3.30
C HIS A 198 -9.06 11.31 -3.72
N GLY A 199 -10.00 11.90 -4.49
CA GLY A 199 -11.21 11.21 -4.93
C GLY A 199 -12.22 10.92 -3.80
N GLY A 200 -12.16 11.67 -2.69
CA GLY A 200 -13.04 11.52 -1.52
C GLY A 200 -12.44 10.75 -0.35
N MET A 201 -11.25 10.16 -0.49
CA MET A 201 -10.61 9.42 0.59
C MET A 201 -10.35 10.29 1.84
N ASP A 202 -9.93 11.53 1.64
CA ASP A 202 -9.65 12.45 2.76
C ASP A 202 -10.91 12.76 3.56
N PHE A 203 -12.06 12.90 2.88
CA PHE A 203 -13.34 13.08 3.53
C PHE A 203 -13.72 11.86 4.37
N ILE A 204 -13.66 10.66 3.80
CA ILE A 204 -14.02 9.41 4.50
C ILE A 204 -13.13 9.20 5.72
N MET A 205 -11.83 9.44 5.60
CA MET A 205 -10.89 9.33 6.72
C MET A 205 -11.28 10.27 7.88
N ARG A 206 -11.49 11.55 7.59
CA ARG A 206 -11.90 12.55 8.60
C ARG A 206 -13.26 12.23 9.21
N PHE A 207 -14.22 11.84 8.36
CA PHE A 207 -15.54 11.41 8.80
C PHE A 207 -15.44 10.27 9.81
N ARG A 208 -14.64 9.24 9.53
CA ARG A 208 -14.45 8.10 10.42
C ARG A 208 -13.76 8.48 11.73
N ILE A 209 -12.75 9.32 11.70
CA ILE A 209 -12.09 9.81 12.93
C ILE A 209 -13.11 10.53 13.81
N ILE A 210 -13.88 11.46 13.26
CA ILE A 210 -14.88 12.22 14.00
C ILE A 210 -15.98 11.29 14.53
N GLU A 211 -16.46 10.35 13.72
CA GLU A 211 -17.49 9.40 14.12
C GLU A 211 -17.04 8.53 15.29
N CYS A 212 -15.82 7.98 15.22
CA CYS A 212 -15.24 7.18 16.30
C CYS A 212 -15.10 8.01 17.60
N LEU A 213 -14.58 9.22 17.52
CA LEU A 213 -14.43 10.11 18.68
C LEU A 213 -15.79 10.46 19.32
N ARG A 214 -16.79 10.76 18.50
CA ARG A 214 -18.15 11.06 19.01
C ARG A 214 -18.85 9.87 19.66
N LYS A 215 -18.58 8.66 19.18
CA LYS A 215 -19.17 7.43 19.70
C LYS A 215 -18.33 6.78 20.82
N GLY A 216 -17.14 7.29 21.10
CA GLY A 216 -16.19 6.68 22.03
C GLY A 216 -15.72 5.28 21.59
N THR A 217 -15.67 5.03 20.27
CA THR A 217 -15.22 3.76 19.71
C THR A 217 -13.78 3.85 19.23
N PRO A 218 -13.03 2.73 19.20
CA PRO A 218 -11.66 2.71 18.66
C PRO A 218 -11.61 3.20 17.21
N LEU A 219 -10.51 3.83 16.84
CA LEU A 219 -10.24 4.20 15.46
C LEU A 219 -10.02 2.96 14.56
N ASP A 220 -10.31 3.09 13.29
CA ASP A 220 -10.14 2.02 12.29
C ASP A 220 -8.66 1.60 12.13
N GLN A 221 -7.74 2.48 12.48
CA GLN A 221 -6.30 2.24 12.52
C GLN A 221 -5.75 2.61 13.91
N ASN A 222 -4.95 1.75 14.50
CA ASN A 222 -4.24 2.04 15.75
C ASN A 222 -2.77 2.41 15.50
N VAL A 223 -2.11 2.92 16.54
CA VAL A 223 -0.70 3.35 16.47
C VAL A 223 0.26 2.20 16.11
N TYR A 224 -0.02 0.99 16.57
CA TYR A 224 0.83 -0.17 16.32
C TYR A 224 0.80 -0.60 14.85
N GLU A 225 -0.36 -0.55 14.20
CA GLU A 225 -0.46 -0.78 12.76
C GLU A 225 0.37 0.25 11.98
N GLY A 226 0.28 1.53 12.36
CA GLY A 226 1.12 2.58 11.79
C GLY A 226 2.62 2.31 11.96
N CYS A 227 3.04 1.82 13.13
CA CYS A 227 4.43 1.43 13.39
C CYS A 227 4.87 0.24 12.50
N PHE A 228 4.07 -0.81 12.39
CA PHE A 228 4.40 -1.97 11.54
C PHE A 228 4.54 -1.57 10.07
N TRP A 229 3.60 -0.77 9.54
CA TRP A 229 3.67 -0.34 8.14
C TRP A 229 4.87 0.56 7.86
N SER A 230 5.21 1.46 8.79
CA SER A 230 6.35 2.37 8.66
C SER A 230 7.70 1.67 8.85
N ALA A 231 7.75 0.56 9.61
CA ALA A 231 8.97 -0.20 9.86
C ALA A 231 9.57 -0.81 8.57
N VAL A 232 8.78 -0.96 7.51
CA VAL A 232 9.29 -1.41 6.21
C VAL A 232 10.40 -0.49 5.70
N THR A 233 10.34 0.81 5.96
CA THR A 233 11.36 1.77 5.52
C THR A 233 12.76 1.42 6.06
N PRO A 234 13.03 1.41 7.37
CA PRO A 234 14.35 1.05 7.88
C PRO A 234 14.70 -0.43 7.60
N LEU A 235 13.75 -1.35 7.74
CA LEU A 235 14.04 -2.78 7.53
C LEU A 235 14.40 -3.10 6.08
N SER A 236 13.78 -2.43 5.10
CA SER A 236 14.16 -2.59 3.70
C SER A 236 15.55 -2.04 3.41
N ALA A 237 15.91 -0.90 4.01
CA ALA A 237 17.25 -0.34 3.89
C ALA A 237 18.32 -1.29 4.46
N ASP A 238 18.09 -1.83 5.66
CA ASP A 238 19.00 -2.79 6.30
C ASP A 238 19.13 -4.08 5.48
N SER A 239 18.02 -4.58 4.91
CA SER A 239 18.06 -5.76 4.04
C SER A 239 18.90 -5.51 2.79
N ILE A 240 18.72 -4.37 2.12
CA ILE A 240 19.48 -4.02 0.91
C ILE A 240 20.98 -3.86 1.22
N LEU A 241 21.33 -3.20 2.31
CA LEU A 241 22.72 -3.03 2.74
C LEU A 241 23.43 -4.36 3.02
N ASN A 242 22.67 -5.41 3.34
CA ASN A 242 23.14 -6.75 3.63
C ASN A 242 22.75 -7.78 2.56
N ASP A 243 22.73 -7.35 1.30
CA ASP A 243 22.49 -8.21 0.11
C ASP A 243 21.21 -9.05 0.20
N GLY A 244 20.12 -8.42 0.65
CA GLY A 244 18.82 -9.08 0.78
C GLY A 244 18.67 -9.94 2.04
N ALA A 245 19.55 -9.79 3.03
CA ALA A 245 19.44 -10.55 4.27
C ALA A 245 18.08 -10.30 4.97
N PRO A 246 17.43 -11.37 5.50
CA PRO A 246 16.15 -11.23 6.16
C PRO A 246 16.22 -10.35 7.41
N GLN A 247 15.32 -9.37 7.50
CA GLN A 247 15.15 -8.48 8.64
C GLN A 247 13.89 -8.87 9.42
N LYS A 248 13.98 -8.94 10.75
CA LYS A 248 12.83 -9.24 11.62
C LYS A 248 12.05 -7.98 11.94
N PHE A 249 10.73 -8.05 11.87
CA PHE A 249 9.89 -6.98 12.43
C PHE A 249 9.97 -6.98 13.95
N PRO A 250 10.15 -5.80 14.58
CA PRO A 250 9.92 -5.65 16.02
C PRO A 250 8.43 -5.91 16.33
N ASP A 251 8.14 -6.54 17.43
CA ASP A 251 6.77 -6.61 17.93
C ASP A 251 6.46 -5.37 18.78
N PHE A 252 5.90 -4.35 18.14
CA PHE A 252 5.54 -3.08 18.78
C PHE A 252 4.44 -3.25 19.84
N THR A 253 3.65 -4.32 19.77
CA THR A 253 2.53 -4.60 20.68
C THR A 253 2.94 -5.41 21.90
N ARG A 254 4.16 -5.94 21.94
CA ARG A 254 4.63 -6.88 22.98
C ARG A 254 3.71 -8.09 23.17
N GLY A 255 3.21 -8.63 22.05
CA GLY A 255 2.30 -9.77 22.02
C GLY A 255 0.81 -9.42 22.08
N ASN A 256 0.43 -8.17 22.37
CA ASN A 256 -0.97 -7.78 22.51
C ASN A 256 -1.77 -7.82 21.20
N TRP A 257 -1.11 -7.91 20.04
CA TRP A 257 -1.80 -8.09 18.76
C TRP A 257 -2.71 -9.33 18.76
N LYS A 258 -2.38 -10.38 19.54
CA LYS A 258 -3.16 -11.61 19.64
C LYS A 258 -4.55 -11.40 20.27
N SER A 259 -4.67 -10.41 21.12
CA SER A 259 -5.93 -10.03 21.78
C SER A 259 -6.64 -8.82 21.14
N THR A 260 -6.03 -8.23 20.12
CA THR A 260 -6.62 -7.10 19.39
C THR A 260 -7.72 -7.62 18.47
N ASN A 261 -8.94 -7.10 18.60
CA ASN A 261 -10.06 -7.49 17.76
C ASN A 261 -9.81 -7.19 16.29
N GLN A 262 -10.29 -8.06 15.42
CA GLN A 262 -10.33 -7.83 13.98
C GLN A 262 -11.25 -6.64 13.67
N LEU A 263 -10.96 -5.97 12.54
CA LEU A 263 -11.84 -4.89 12.05
C LEU A 263 -13.12 -5.46 11.48
N ASP A 264 -14.25 -4.96 11.96
CA ASP A 264 -15.56 -5.27 11.41
C ASP A 264 -15.87 -4.49 10.14
N ILE A 265 -16.89 -4.92 9.41
CA ILE A 265 -17.46 -4.13 8.32
C ILE A 265 -18.29 -3.01 8.93
N ILE A 266 -17.85 -1.78 8.70
CA ILE A 266 -18.48 -0.57 9.23
C ILE A 266 -19.65 -0.17 8.33
N SER A 267 -20.82 -0.01 8.91
CA SER A 267 -22.05 0.40 8.20
C SER A 267 -22.36 1.90 8.39
#